data_eff266e2df51b46c498649d98201873b
#
_entry.id   eff266e2df51b46c498649d98201873b
#
_cell.length_a   1.000
_cell.length_b   1.000
_cell.length_c   1.000
_cell.angle_alpha   90.00
_cell.angle_beta   90.00
_cell.angle_gamma   90.00
#
_symmetry.space_group_name_H-M   'P 1'
#
loop_
_entity.id
_entity.type
_entity.pdbx_description
1 polymer ?
#
loop_
_entity_poly.entity_id
_entity_poly.type
_entity_poly.pdbx_seq_one_letter_code
_entity_poly.pdbx_strand_id
1 'polypeptide(L)'
;SESMYRNSVRNALQNAVYLPIVLTLGSLATGLVLVYGGLEMIGGALTAGTLIAFIAYTRQFFEPVQVLAAWLSEMQMAQASAERVMELIEANPDVADSERVREAIARHAPVAEGSALALDGHDARIREIELRDVSFAYVADEPVLSHINLKVGLDETIAIVGPTGGGKSTLVNVICRFYEPTAGEVLINGEDYRERSLHWLQSSLGMVLQSSTVFSGTIADNIRYGRLDATDEEVIEAARVAGAHDLIMEKDAGYETKLGEGGRQLSAGEKQLISFARAVLADPQILVMDEATSSVDTETEARIQAGLDRLLAGRIAFVIAHRLSTIRAATRILVVDEGRITESGTHAELLALRGHYYELYRMQSTGGTGQASGWAAD
;
A
#
# COMPACT_ATOMS: atom_id res chain seq x y z
N SER A 1 -8.23 -0.82 -19.36
CA SER A 1 -7.48 0.41 -19.72
C SER A 1 -7.48 0.71 -21.22
N GLU A 2 -7.50 -0.28 -22.13
CA GLU A 2 -7.50 -0.08 -23.59
C GLU A 2 -8.83 0.46 -24.12
N SER A 3 -9.94 0.07 -23.52
CA SER A 3 -11.28 0.61 -23.82
C SER A 3 -11.42 2.08 -23.41
N MET A 4 -10.84 2.47 -22.27
CA MET A 4 -10.78 3.86 -21.80
C MET A 4 -9.97 4.75 -22.75
N TYR A 5 -8.80 4.29 -23.18
CA TYR A 5 -7.98 5.02 -24.14
C TYR A 5 -8.69 5.23 -25.47
N ARG A 6 -9.33 4.18 -26.02
CA ARG A 6 -10.13 4.27 -27.27
C ARG A 6 -11.30 5.25 -27.16
N ASN A 7 -12.02 5.24 -26.03
CA ASN A 7 -13.13 6.17 -25.80
C ASN A 7 -12.65 7.62 -25.66
N SER A 8 -11.55 7.84 -24.92
CA SER A 8 -10.95 9.18 -24.78
C SER A 8 -10.46 9.75 -26.13
N VAL A 9 -9.80 8.92 -26.95
CA VAL A 9 -9.35 9.31 -28.30
C VAL A 9 -10.55 9.61 -29.20
N ARG A 10 -11.59 8.81 -29.15
CA ARG A 10 -12.82 9.02 -29.94
C ARG A 10 -13.53 10.33 -29.57
N ASN A 11 -13.65 10.62 -28.27
CA ASN A 11 -14.24 11.87 -27.78
C ASN A 11 -13.37 13.09 -28.14
N ALA A 12 -12.05 12.97 -27.99
CA ALA A 12 -11.13 14.03 -28.42
C ALA A 12 -11.21 14.31 -29.93
N LEU A 13 -11.34 13.26 -30.73
CA LEU A 13 -11.49 13.39 -32.19
C LEU A 13 -12.83 14.03 -32.58
N GLN A 14 -13.93 13.66 -31.91
CA GLN A 14 -15.23 14.27 -32.12
C GLN A 14 -15.24 15.77 -31.79
N ASN A 15 -14.65 16.17 -30.66
CA ASN A 15 -14.53 17.57 -30.26
C ASN A 15 -13.58 18.35 -31.16
N ALA A 16 -12.49 17.73 -31.61
CA ALA A 16 -11.52 18.36 -32.53
C ALA A 16 -12.11 18.63 -33.92
N VAL A 17 -13.13 17.89 -34.34
CA VAL A 17 -13.80 18.05 -35.63
C VAL A 17 -15.04 18.97 -35.53
N TYR A 18 -15.83 18.84 -34.46
CA TYR A 18 -17.09 19.57 -34.31
C TYR A 18 -16.88 21.09 -34.20
N LEU A 19 -16.00 21.55 -33.34
CA LEU A 19 -15.77 22.99 -33.10
C LEU A 19 -15.30 23.73 -34.35
N PRO A 20 -14.30 23.25 -35.13
CA PRO A 20 -13.94 23.87 -36.40
C PRO A 20 -15.07 23.91 -37.43
N ILE A 21 -15.93 22.88 -37.50
CA ILE A 21 -17.06 22.85 -38.39
C ILE A 21 -18.06 23.97 -38.05
N VAL A 22 -18.44 24.11 -36.77
CA VAL A 22 -19.37 25.16 -36.32
C VAL A 22 -18.79 26.57 -36.58
N LEU A 23 -17.50 26.80 -36.29
CA LEU A 23 -16.84 28.06 -36.55
C LEU A 23 -16.76 28.40 -38.05
N THR A 24 -16.50 27.38 -38.87
CA THR A 24 -16.47 27.54 -40.35
C THR A 24 -17.82 27.88 -40.90
N LEU A 25 -18.89 27.20 -40.44
CA LEU A 25 -20.28 27.49 -40.84
C LEU A 25 -20.70 28.89 -40.43
N GLY A 26 -20.38 29.35 -39.24
CA GLY A 26 -20.66 30.71 -38.77
C GLY A 26 -19.91 31.76 -39.55
N SER A 27 -18.66 31.51 -39.92
CA SER A 27 -17.88 32.39 -40.78
C SER A 27 -18.42 32.46 -42.19
N LEU A 28 -18.82 31.32 -42.75
CA LEU A 28 -19.43 31.23 -44.07
C LEU A 28 -20.78 31.99 -44.11
N ALA A 29 -21.63 31.80 -43.12
CA ALA A 29 -22.89 32.52 -42.98
C ALA A 29 -22.68 34.03 -42.91
N THR A 30 -21.72 34.48 -42.10
CA THR A 30 -21.36 35.90 -42.00
C THR A 30 -20.82 36.44 -43.33
N GLY A 31 -20.01 35.66 -44.05
CA GLY A 31 -19.51 36.01 -45.38
C GLY A 31 -20.64 36.16 -46.42
N LEU A 32 -21.60 35.25 -46.41
CA LEU A 32 -22.80 35.31 -47.28
C LEU A 32 -23.64 36.57 -47.01
N VAL A 33 -23.89 36.87 -45.73
CA VAL A 33 -24.63 38.08 -45.33
C VAL A 33 -23.88 39.33 -45.79
N LEU A 34 -22.55 39.36 -45.67
CA LEU A 34 -21.74 40.51 -46.11
C LEU A 34 -21.80 40.68 -47.63
N VAL A 35 -21.69 39.61 -48.42
CA VAL A 35 -21.66 39.70 -49.88
C VAL A 35 -23.06 40.06 -50.43
N TYR A 36 -24.09 39.29 -50.05
CA TYR A 36 -25.45 39.55 -50.54
C TYR A 36 -26.04 40.86 -49.98
N GLY A 37 -25.88 41.12 -48.71
CA GLY A 37 -26.36 42.33 -48.08
C GLY A 37 -25.58 43.58 -48.57
N GLY A 38 -24.26 43.42 -48.88
CA GLY A 38 -23.48 44.49 -49.51
C GLY A 38 -23.93 44.83 -50.91
N LEU A 39 -24.28 43.83 -51.73
CA LEU A 39 -24.85 44.04 -53.07
C LEU A 39 -26.21 44.75 -53.00
N GLU A 40 -27.10 44.34 -52.15
CA GLU A 40 -28.40 44.98 -51.94
C GLU A 40 -28.28 46.40 -51.37
N MET A 41 -27.27 46.67 -50.54
CA MET A 41 -26.99 47.99 -50.06
C MET A 41 -26.50 48.95 -51.21
N ILE A 42 -25.62 48.45 -52.08
CA ILE A 42 -25.19 49.20 -53.26
C ILE A 42 -26.37 49.49 -54.21
N GLY A 43 -27.29 48.54 -54.34
CA GLY A 43 -28.55 48.68 -55.09
C GLY A 43 -29.59 49.62 -54.44
N GLY A 44 -29.32 50.11 -53.23
CA GLY A 44 -30.23 51.04 -52.50
C GLY A 44 -31.39 50.33 -51.79
N ALA A 45 -31.44 48.97 -51.76
CA ALA A 45 -32.50 48.22 -51.11
C ALA A 45 -32.32 48.04 -49.60
N LEU A 46 -31.06 48.12 -49.13
CA LEU A 46 -30.71 48.00 -47.71
C LEU A 46 -29.88 49.17 -47.19
N THR A 47 -30.06 49.54 -45.92
CA THR A 47 -29.19 50.52 -45.28
C THR A 47 -27.97 49.85 -44.64
N ALA A 48 -26.87 50.61 -44.46
CA ALA A 48 -25.68 50.11 -43.79
C ALA A 48 -25.99 49.61 -42.35
N GLY A 49 -26.91 50.31 -41.63
CA GLY A 49 -27.34 49.88 -40.29
C GLY A 49 -28.04 48.53 -40.29
N THR A 50 -28.87 48.26 -41.32
CA THR A 50 -29.55 46.94 -41.48
C THR A 50 -28.53 45.84 -41.75
N LEU A 51 -27.52 46.06 -42.58
CA LEU A 51 -26.47 45.10 -42.85
C LEU A 51 -25.65 44.78 -41.60
N ILE A 52 -25.28 45.80 -40.81
CA ILE A 52 -24.57 45.59 -39.54
C ILE A 52 -25.42 44.80 -38.55
N ALA A 53 -26.76 45.08 -38.47
CA ALA A 53 -27.67 44.35 -37.61
C ALA A 53 -27.74 42.86 -38.00
N PHE A 54 -27.82 42.53 -39.30
CA PHE A 54 -27.82 41.15 -39.78
C PHE A 54 -26.52 40.43 -39.49
N ILE A 55 -25.37 41.07 -39.60
CA ILE A 55 -24.07 40.47 -39.21
C ILE A 55 -24.03 40.20 -37.72
N ALA A 56 -24.53 41.14 -36.89
CA ALA A 56 -24.61 40.94 -35.44
C ALA A 56 -25.55 39.78 -35.06
N TYR A 57 -26.75 39.69 -35.67
CA TYR A 57 -27.68 38.60 -35.43
C TYR A 57 -27.13 37.25 -35.91
N THR A 58 -26.43 37.19 -37.00
CA THR A 58 -25.76 35.97 -37.46
C THR A 58 -24.77 35.46 -36.45
N ARG A 59 -23.91 36.34 -35.89
CA ARG A 59 -22.96 35.97 -34.82
C ARG A 59 -23.72 35.52 -33.57
N GLN A 60 -24.71 36.28 -33.12
CA GLN A 60 -25.48 35.99 -31.91
C GLN A 60 -26.26 34.66 -32.05
N PHE A 61 -26.64 34.25 -33.27
CA PHE A 61 -27.29 32.97 -33.52
C PHE A 61 -26.34 31.78 -33.35
N PHE A 62 -25.06 31.90 -33.73
CA PHE A 62 -24.07 30.84 -33.62
C PHE A 62 -23.43 30.75 -32.21
N GLU A 63 -23.48 31.79 -31.40
CA GLU A 63 -22.93 31.81 -30.05
C GLU A 63 -23.56 30.73 -29.12
N PRO A 64 -24.87 30.57 -29.00
CA PRO A 64 -25.50 29.49 -28.21
C PRO A 64 -25.10 28.10 -28.67
N VAL A 65 -24.87 27.90 -29.97
CA VAL A 65 -24.48 26.59 -30.54
C VAL A 65 -23.08 26.21 -30.05
N GLN A 66 -22.15 27.20 -29.98
CA GLN A 66 -20.80 26.98 -29.46
C GLN A 66 -20.83 26.70 -27.94
N VAL A 67 -21.66 27.45 -27.19
CA VAL A 67 -21.84 27.26 -25.75
C VAL A 67 -22.40 25.88 -25.44
N LEU A 68 -23.42 25.44 -26.19
CA LEU A 68 -24.00 24.08 -26.03
C LEU A 68 -22.95 22.98 -26.26
N ALA A 69 -22.10 23.15 -27.26
CA ALA A 69 -21.01 22.20 -27.53
C ALA A 69 -20.02 22.10 -26.38
N ALA A 70 -19.63 23.26 -25.81
CA ALA A 70 -18.75 23.32 -24.65
C ALA A 70 -19.39 22.65 -23.43
N TRP A 71 -20.65 22.95 -23.16
CA TRP A 71 -21.41 22.35 -22.04
C TRP A 71 -21.55 20.82 -22.18
N LEU A 72 -21.75 20.32 -23.40
CA LEU A 72 -21.81 18.86 -23.62
C LEU A 72 -20.49 18.18 -23.29
N SER A 73 -19.35 18.80 -23.62
CA SER A 73 -18.04 18.30 -23.27
C SER A 73 -17.80 18.32 -21.74
N GLU A 74 -18.20 19.40 -21.06
CA GLU A 74 -18.12 19.48 -19.60
C GLU A 74 -19.00 18.43 -18.90
N MET A 75 -20.22 18.22 -19.39
CA MET A 75 -21.10 17.17 -18.89
C MET A 75 -20.47 15.78 -19.01
N GLN A 76 -19.84 15.47 -20.15
CA GLN A 76 -19.17 14.18 -20.34
C GLN A 76 -18.01 14.00 -19.37
N MET A 77 -17.20 15.04 -19.12
CA MET A 77 -16.14 15.00 -18.12
C MET A 77 -16.67 14.84 -16.70
N ALA A 78 -17.74 15.55 -16.36
CA ALA A 78 -18.40 15.43 -15.07
C ALA A 78 -19.00 14.04 -14.86
N GLN A 79 -19.64 13.45 -15.88
CA GLN A 79 -20.16 12.10 -15.83
C GLN A 79 -19.02 11.07 -15.61
N ALA A 80 -17.92 11.15 -16.37
CA ALA A 80 -16.78 10.24 -16.21
C ALA A 80 -16.14 10.35 -14.81
N SER A 81 -16.14 11.55 -14.24
CA SER A 81 -15.66 11.77 -12.88
C SER A 81 -16.62 11.18 -11.84
N ALA A 82 -17.92 11.36 -12.04
CA ALA A 82 -18.96 10.80 -11.17
C ALA A 82 -18.94 9.27 -11.20
N GLU A 83 -18.78 8.65 -12.37
CA GLU A 83 -18.65 7.20 -12.52
C GLU A 83 -17.47 6.65 -11.69
N ARG A 84 -16.30 7.29 -11.73
CA ARG A 84 -15.14 6.87 -10.94
C ARG A 84 -15.39 6.98 -9.43
N VAL A 85 -16.09 8.03 -9.01
CA VAL A 85 -16.46 8.18 -7.59
C VAL A 85 -17.45 7.11 -7.16
N MET A 86 -18.44 6.82 -8.01
CA MET A 86 -19.43 5.77 -7.74
C MET A 86 -18.80 4.39 -7.73
N GLU A 87 -17.91 4.06 -8.68
CA GLU A 87 -17.12 2.82 -8.65
C GLU A 87 -16.38 2.65 -7.33
N LEU A 88 -15.78 3.72 -6.79
CA LEU A 88 -15.10 3.67 -5.51
C LEU A 88 -16.06 3.48 -4.32
N ILE A 89 -17.22 4.14 -4.34
CA ILE A 89 -18.23 4.03 -3.28
C ILE A 89 -18.90 2.64 -3.29
N GLU A 90 -19.13 2.09 -4.48
CA GLU A 90 -19.78 0.79 -4.67
C GLU A 90 -18.79 -0.39 -4.63
N ALA A 91 -17.48 -0.10 -4.57
CA ALA A 91 -16.46 -1.13 -4.47
C ALA A 91 -16.67 -1.98 -3.22
N ASN A 92 -16.88 -3.26 -3.42
CA ASN A 92 -16.91 -4.21 -2.32
C ASN A 92 -15.47 -4.66 -2.00
N PRO A 93 -15.08 -4.66 -0.73
CA PRO A 93 -13.76 -5.18 -0.37
C PRO A 93 -13.69 -6.69 -0.66
N ASP A 94 -12.60 -7.13 -1.28
CA ASP A 94 -12.34 -8.56 -1.56
C ASP A 94 -12.17 -9.37 -0.26
N VAL A 95 -11.69 -8.71 0.81
CA VAL A 95 -11.51 -9.30 2.13
C VAL A 95 -12.42 -8.58 3.11
N ALA A 96 -13.35 -9.31 3.71
CA ALA A 96 -14.31 -8.78 4.67
C ALA A 96 -14.73 -9.86 5.67
N ASP A 97 -15.30 -9.43 6.80
CA ASP A 97 -15.91 -10.36 7.75
C ASP A 97 -17.15 -11.03 7.14
N SER A 98 -17.25 -12.34 7.31
CA SER A 98 -18.44 -13.12 6.94
C SER A 98 -19.66 -12.65 7.75
N GLU A 99 -20.88 -12.94 7.26
CA GLU A 99 -22.11 -12.61 8.00
C GLU A 99 -22.10 -13.25 9.40
N ARG A 100 -21.62 -14.49 9.50
CA ARG A 100 -21.46 -15.22 10.77
C ARG A 100 -20.54 -14.47 11.75
N VAL A 101 -19.41 -13.96 11.29
CA VAL A 101 -18.48 -13.18 12.10
C VAL A 101 -19.12 -11.86 12.56
N ARG A 102 -19.81 -11.16 11.66
CA ARG A 102 -20.54 -9.92 11.99
C ARG A 102 -21.61 -10.15 13.05
N GLU A 103 -22.38 -11.25 12.96
CA GLU A 103 -23.36 -11.63 13.97
C GLU A 103 -22.70 -12.01 15.31
N ALA A 104 -21.54 -12.67 15.28
CA ALA A 104 -20.79 -13.01 16.48
C ALA A 104 -20.29 -11.73 17.18
N ILE A 105 -19.73 -10.80 16.44
CA ILE A 105 -19.31 -9.48 16.95
C ILE A 105 -20.50 -8.74 17.58
N ALA A 106 -21.64 -8.69 16.90
CA ALA A 106 -22.84 -8.01 17.42
C ALA A 106 -23.38 -8.63 18.74
N ARG A 107 -23.19 -9.95 18.91
CA ARG A 107 -23.61 -10.66 20.14
C ARG A 107 -22.65 -10.45 21.33
N HIS A 108 -21.36 -10.24 21.07
CA HIS A 108 -20.33 -10.15 22.11
C HIS A 108 -19.89 -8.71 22.42
N ALA A 109 -20.27 -7.73 21.60
CA ALA A 109 -19.95 -6.32 21.86
C ALA A 109 -20.84 -5.73 23.00
N PRO A 110 -20.30 -4.86 23.90
CA PRO A 110 -18.90 -4.48 24.00
C PRO A 110 -18.06 -5.46 24.82
N VAL A 111 -16.87 -5.81 24.34
CA VAL A 111 -15.91 -6.59 25.10
C VAL A 111 -15.12 -5.66 26.03
N ALA A 112 -14.98 -6.04 27.30
CA ALA A 112 -14.18 -5.25 28.23
C ALA A 112 -12.70 -5.25 27.82
N GLU A 113 -12.04 -4.10 28.01
CA GLU A 113 -10.62 -3.95 27.79
C GLU A 113 -9.82 -4.97 28.61
N GLY A 114 -8.86 -5.69 28.00
CA GLY A 114 -8.12 -6.77 28.64
C GLY A 114 -8.85 -8.11 28.74
N SER A 115 -9.99 -8.28 28.07
CA SER A 115 -10.70 -9.58 27.98
C SER A 115 -9.82 -10.64 27.32
N ALA A 116 -9.95 -11.90 27.79
CA ALA A 116 -9.34 -13.06 27.14
C ALA A 116 -10.01 -13.42 25.81
N LEU A 117 -11.18 -12.86 25.53
CA LEU A 117 -11.93 -13.08 24.29
C LEU A 117 -11.88 -11.86 23.40
N ALA A 118 -11.71 -12.08 22.10
CA ALA A 118 -11.87 -11.08 21.05
C ALA A 118 -13.37 -10.75 20.83
N LEU A 119 -13.65 -9.71 20.04
CA LEU A 119 -15.01 -9.27 19.71
C LEU A 119 -15.87 -10.35 19.06
N ASP A 120 -15.26 -11.32 18.41
CA ASP A 120 -15.90 -12.48 17.77
C ASP A 120 -16.22 -13.64 18.76
N GLY A 121 -15.86 -13.48 20.04
CA GLY A 121 -16.09 -14.47 21.09
C GLY A 121 -15.06 -15.58 21.18
N HIS A 122 -14.01 -15.55 20.38
CA HIS A 122 -12.90 -16.50 20.42
C HIS A 122 -11.73 -16.00 21.27
N ASP A 123 -10.75 -16.89 21.57
CA ASP A 123 -9.54 -16.52 22.30
C ASP A 123 -8.82 -15.37 21.58
N ALA A 124 -8.59 -14.26 22.28
CA ALA A 124 -7.93 -13.09 21.74
C ALA A 124 -6.43 -13.32 21.53
N ARG A 125 -5.81 -14.32 22.18
CA ARG A 125 -4.37 -14.56 22.12
C ARG A 125 -4.01 -15.51 20.98
N ILE A 126 -3.09 -15.08 20.13
CA ILE A 126 -2.54 -15.86 19.04
C ILE A 126 -1.35 -16.67 19.56
N ARG A 127 -1.45 -18.00 19.44
CA ARG A 127 -0.41 -18.93 19.88
C ARG A 127 0.21 -19.69 18.72
N GLU A 128 -0.54 -19.85 17.63
CA GLU A 128 -0.14 -20.66 16.49
C GLU A 128 -0.79 -20.14 15.21
N ILE A 129 -0.02 -20.17 14.14
CA ILE A 129 -0.51 -19.93 12.77
C ILE A 129 -0.13 -21.15 11.94
N GLU A 130 -1.10 -21.72 11.21
CA GLU A 130 -0.88 -22.89 10.36
C GLU A 130 -1.45 -22.64 8.96
N LEU A 131 -0.65 -22.83 7.94
CA LEU A 131 -1.07 -22.82 6.53
C LEU A 131 -1.17 -24.27 6.07
N ARG A 132 -2.32 -24.66 5.51
CA ARG A 132 -2.59 -26.00 4.98
C ARG A 132 -2.90 -25.92 3.51
N ASP A 133 -1.98 -26.44 2.72
CA ASP A 133 -2.08 -26.54 1.25
C ASP A 133 -2.48 -25.21 0.59
N VAL A 134 -1.95 -24.08 1.08
CA VAL A 134 -2.32 -22.74 0.66
C VAL A 134 -1.76 -22.45 -0.72
N SER A 135 -2.64 -22.04 -1.63
CA SER A 135 -2.30 -21.50 -2.95
C SER A 135 -2.94 -20.12 -3.13
N PHE A 136 -2.26 -19.24 -3.86
CA PHE A 136 -2.74 -17.88 -4.10
C PHE A 136 -2.33 -17.35 -5.48
N ALA A 137 -3.25 -16.62 -6.11
CA ALA A 137 -3.04 -15.90 -7.37
C ALA A 137 -3.69 -14.51 -7.29
N TYR A 138 -3.01 -13.45 -7.76
CA TYR A 138 -3.60 -12.12 -7.93
C TYR A 138 -4.52 -12.04 -9.14
N VAL A 139 -4.18 -12.80 -10.17
CA VAL A 139 -4.95 -12.92 -11.40
C VAL A 139 -5.26 -14.39 -11.59
N ALA A 140 -6.48 -14.71 -11.99
CA ALA A 140 -6.88 -16.09 -12.28
C ALA A 140 -5.89 -16.73 -13.27
N ASP A 141 -5.55 -17.99 -13.03
CA ASP A 141 -4.58 -18.79 -13.81
C ASP A 141 -3.10 -18.36 -13.74
N GLU A 142 -2.74 -17.36 -12.89
CA GLU A 142 -1.35 -16.97 -12.65
C GLU A 142 -0.97 -17.22 -11.18
N PRO A 143 -0.68 -18.46 -10.76
CA PRO A 143 -0.37 -18.77 -9.36
C PRO A 143 0.94 -18.14 -8.93
N VAL A 144 0.89 -17.41 -7.79
CA VAL A 144 2.06 -16.81 -7.14
C VAL A 144 2.53 -17.67 -5.96
N LEU A 145 1.60 -18.33 -5.26
CA LEU A 145 1.91 -19.30 -4.22
C LEU A 145 1.23 -20.63 -4.57
N SER A 146 1.92 -21.75 -4.34
CA SER A 146 1.44 -23.09 -4.64
C SER A 146 1.76 -24.06 -3.53
N HIS A 147 0.73 -24.68 -2.97
CA HIS A 147 0.83 -25.77 -1.99
C HIS A 147 1.71 -25.45 -0.76
N ILE A 148 1.56 -24.24 -0.21
CA ILE A 148 2.29 -23.82 0.98
C ILE A 148 1.76 -24.55 2.20
N ASN A 149 2.65 -25.24 2.90
CA ASN A 149 2.41 -25.87 4.19
C ASN A 149 3.39 -25.30 5.20
N LEU A 150 2.89 -24.67 6.27
CA LEU A 150 3.72 -24.01 7.27
C LEU A 150 2.97 -23.99 8.60
N LYS A 151 3.67 -24.30 9.68
CA LYS A 151 3.17 -24.18 11.04
C LYS A 151 4.17 -23.37 11.86
N VAL A 152 3.69 -22.32 12.54
CA VAL A 152 4.49 -21.37 13.31
C VAL A 152 3.84 -21.19 14.68
N GLY A 153 4.63 -21.35 15.73
CA GLY A 153 4.19 -21.18 17.12
C GLY A 153 4.63 -19.87 17.74
N LEU A 154 4.15 -19.61 18.95
CA LEU A 154 4.58 -18.49 19.77
C LEU A 154 6.10 -18.55 20.00
N ASP A 155 6.76 -17.39 20.10
CA ASP A 155 8.21 -17.21 20.21
C ASP A 155 9.03 -17.69 18.99
N GLU A 156 8.39 -18.02 17.87
CA GLU A 156 9.13 -18.32 16.65
C GLU A 156 9.34 -17.07 15.79
N THR A 157 10.60 -16.85 15.41
CA THR A 157 10.99 -15.88 14.39
C THR A 157 11.34 -16.61 13.11
N ILE A 158 10.56 -16.37 12.08
CA ILE A 158 10.69 -16.97 10.75
C ILE A 158 11.38 -16.00 9.82
N ALA A 159 12.60 -16.30 9.40
CA ALA A 159 13.26 -15.56 8.33
C ALA A 159 12.84 -16.12 6.96
N ILE A 160 12.28 -15.29 6.10
CA ILE A 160 11.84 -15.65 4.75
C ILE A 160 12.90 -15.13 3.78
N VAL A 161 13.56 -16.03 3.07
CA VAL A 161 14.62 -15.74 2.10
C VAL A 161 14.27 -16.33 0.73
N GLY A 162 14.89 -15.84 -0.33
CA GLY A 162 14.66 -16.34 -1.70
C GLY A 162 14.80 -15.22 -2.73
N PRO A 163 14.74 -15.53 -4.04
CA PRO A 163 14.89 -14.56 -5.11
C PRO A 163 13.77 -13.51 -5.12
N THR A 164 14.03 -12.37 -5.76
CA THR A 164 12.99 -11.36 -6.03
C THR A 164 11.92 -11.98 -6.93
N GLY A 165 10.65 -11.73 -6.60
CA GLY A 165 9.54 -12.37 -7.32
C GLY A 165 9.20 -13.79 -6.87
N GLY A 166 9.98 -14.42 -5.97
CA GLY A 166 9.74 -15.78 -5.49
C GLY A 166 8.47 -15.98 -4.64
N GLY A 167 7.70 -14.92 -4.32
CA GLY A 167 6.43 -15.02 -3.57
C GLY A 167 6.53 -14.65 -2.08
N LYS A 168 7.68 -14.19 -1.58
CA LYS A 168 7.91 -13.87 -0.15
C LYS A 168 6.90 -12.87 0.43
N SER A 169 6.76 -11.71 -0.19
CA SER A 169 5.82 -10.67 0.25
C SER A 169 4.37 -11.13 0.11
N THR A 170 4.06 -11.91 -0.92
CA THR A 170 2.74 -12.49 -1.12
C THR A 170 2.39 -13.48 -0.01
N LEU A 171 3.35 -14.33 0.41
CA LEU A 171 3.16 -15.24 1.54
C LEU A 171 2.80 -14.47 2.82
N VAL A 172 3.55 -13.42 3.12
CA VAL A 172 3.28 -12.56 4.28
C VAL A 172 1.92 -11.87 4.17
N ASN A 173 1.57 -11.35 3.00
CA ASN A 173 0.28 -10.70 2.78
C ASN A 173 -0.90 -11.66 2.99
N VAL A 174 -0.78 -12.93 2.61
CA VAL A 174 -1.80 -13.96 2.85
C VAL A 174 -1.87 -14.31 4.34
N ILE A 175 -0.74 -14.43 5.04
CA ILE A 175 -0.70 -14.66 6.50
C ILE A 175 -1.40 -13.50 7.25
N CYS A 176 -1.18 -12.26 6.83
CA CYS A 176 -1.79 -11.06 7.43
C CYS A 176 -3.26 -10.84 7.02
N ARG A 177 -3.82 -11.70 6.18
CA ARG A 177 -5.17 -11.56 5.61
C ARG A 177 -5.37 -10.22 4.89
N PHE A 178 -4.33 -9.69 4.21
CA PHE A 178 -4.51 -8.62 3.23
C PHE A 178 -5.06 -9.18 1.92
N TYR A 179 -4.83 -10.46 1.69
CA TYR A 179 -5.44 -11.28 0.66
C TYR A 179 -5.85 -12.62 1.27
N GLU A 180 -6.89 -13.24 0.74
CA GLU A 180 -7.31 -14.58 1.13
C GLU A 180 -6.81 -15.62 0.13
N PRO A 181 -6.47 -16.84 0.57
CA PRO A 181 -5.98 -17.89 -0.32
C PRO A 181 -7.04 -18.27 -1.35
N THR A 182 -6.60 -18.55 -2.59
CA THR A 182 -7.47 -19.06 -3.65
C THR A 182 -7.79 -20.56 -3.46
N ALA A 183 -6.91 -21.29 -2.74
CA ALA A 183 -7.13 -22.65 -2.31
C ALA A 183 -6.38 -22.92 -1.00
N GLY A 184 -6.85 -23.91 -0.21
CA GLY A 184 -6.32 -24.21 1.10
C GLY A 184 -6.89 -23.31 2.20
N GLU A 185 -6.30 -23.39 3.39
CA GLU A 185 -6.78 -22.68 4.57
C GLU A 185 -5.61 -22.15 5.41
N VAL A 186 -5.83 -20.99 6.05
CA VAL A 186 -4.93 -20.42 7.06
C VAL A 186 -5.65 -20.47 8.39
N LEU A 187 -5.04 -21.16 9.35
CA LEU A 187 -5.61 -21.37 10.67
C LEU A 187 -4.88 -20.55 11.71
N ILE A 188 -5.61 -19.93 12.63
CA ILE A 188 -5.09 -19.30 13.83
C ILE A 188 -5.64 -20.06 15.03
N ASN A 189 -4.76 -20.64 15.85
CA ASN A 189 -5.12 -21.52 16.95
C ASN A 189 -6.03 -22.70 16.52
N GLY A 190 -5.87 -23.19 15.30
CA GLY A 190 -6.67 -24.29 14.75
C GLY A 190 -8.00 -23.89 14.11
N GLU A 191 -8.36 -22.61 14.09
CA GLU A 191 -9.56 -22.08 13.44
C GLU A 191 -9.23 -21.30 12.18
N ASP A 192 -10.04 -21.45 11.13
CA ASP A 192 -9.85 -20.67 9.88
C ASP A 192 -9.95 -19.17 10.19
N TYR A 193 -8.95 -18.42 9.81
CA TYR A 193 -8.90 -16.98 10.07
C TYR A 193 -10.03 -16.18 9.36
N ARG A 194 -10.71 -16.78 8.36
CA ARG A 194 -11.91 -16.22 7.71
C ARG A 194 -13.14 -16.26 8.62
N GLU A 195 -13.14 -17.14 9.62
CA GLU A 195 -14.17 -17.24 10.66
C GLU A 195 -13.87 -16.39 11.90
N ARG A 196 -12.77 -15.58 11.83
CA ARG A 196 -12.34 -14.65 12.87
C ARG A 196 -12.53 -13.22 12.41
N SER A 197 -12.70 -12.30 13.36
CA SER A 197 -12.80 -10.87 13.07
C SER A 197 -11.54 -10.35 12.36
N LEU A 198 -11.72 -9.75 11.20
CA LEU A 198 -10.65 -9.09 10.45
C LEU A 198 -10.02 -7.96 11.26
N HIS A 199 -10.86 -7.17 11.97
CA HIS A 199 -10.37 -6.10 12.83
C HIS A 199 -9.49 -6.63 13.96
N TRP A 200 -9.89 -7.71 14.64
CA TRP A 200 -9.07 -8.34 15.68
C TRP A 200 -7.72 -8.82 15.12
N LEU A 201 -7.71 -9.50 13.97
CA LEU A 201 -6.48 -9.97 13.38
C LEU A 201 -5.57 -8.80 13.00
N GLN A 202 -6.08 -7.80 12.29
CA GLN A 202 -5.30 -6.64 11.85
C GLN A 202 -4.80 -5.79 13.01
N SER A 203 -5.58 -5.63 14.09
CA SER A 203 -5.12 -4.94 15.31
C SER A 203 -4.05 -5.73 16.08
N SER A 204 -3.95 -7.03 15.86
CA SER A 204 -2.90 -7.89 16.41
C SER A 204 -1.61 -7.89 15.59
N LEU A 205 -1.58 -7.21 14.44
CA LEU A 205 -0.42 -7.12 13.54
C LEU A 205 0.42 -5.88 13.83
N GLY A 206 1.73 -6.04 13.91
CA GLY A 206 2.69 -4.95 13.81
C GLY A 206 3.48 -5.07 12.52
N MET A 207 3.58 -4.00 11.76
CA MET A 207 4.32 -4.00 10.50
C MET A 207 5.45 -2.98 10.53
N VAL A 208 6.64 -3.44 10.21
CA VAL A 208 7.80 -2.58 9.95
C VAL A 208 8.20 -2.75 8.49
N LEU A 209 7.85 -1.76 7.69
CA LEU A 209 8.09 -1.77 6.25
C LEU A 209 9.52 -1.32 5.92
N GLN A 210 10.01 -1.75 4.78
CA GLN A 210 11.30 -1.35 4.20
C GLN A 210 11.49 0.18 4.16
N SER A 211 10.48 0.91 3.72
CA SER A 211 10.46 2.38 3.76
C SER A 211 9.76 2.84 5.03
N SER A 212 10.53 3.18 6.07
CA SER A 212 9.99 3.72 7.31
C SER A 212 9.32 5.06 7.06
N THR A 213 7.99 5.06 7.02
CA THR A 213 7.19 6.28 6.80
C THR A 213 7.08 7.07 8.09
N VAL A 214 7.45 8.35 8.01
CA VAL A 214 7.31 9.34 9.08
C VAL A 214 6.31 10.39 8.64
N PHE A 215 5.33 10.68 9.49
CA PHE A 215 4.29 11.67 9.28
C PHE A 215 4.71 13.05 9.77
N SER A 216 4.09 14.09 9.25
CA SER A 216 4.23 15.45 9.79
C SER A 216 3.69 15.51 11.21
N GLY A 217 4.43 16.17 12.13
CA GLY A 217 4.12 16.22 13.55
C GLY A 217 5.39 16.10 14.38
N THR A 218 5.28 15.80 15.67
CA THR A 218 6.43 15.59 16.55
C THR A 218 6.96 14.16 16.45
N ILE A 219 8.14 13.88 17.00
CA ILE A 219 8.64 12.50 17.16
C ILE A 219 7.69 11.71 18.08
N ALA A 220 7.21 12.33 19.17
CA ALA A 220 6.23 11.72 20.06
C ALA A 220 4.96 11.32 19.32
N ASP A 221 4.39 12.19 18.47
CA ASP A 221 3.21 11.88 17.68
C ASP A 221 3.45 10.69 16.76
N ASN A 222 4.62 10.63 16.14
CA ASN A 222 4.99 9.54 15.26
C ASN A 222 5.09 8.19 15.99
N ILE A 223 5.59 8.15 17.21
CA ILE A 223 5.62 6.93 18.02
C ILE A 223 4.21 6.59 18.51
N ARG A 224 3.45 7.59 18.99
CA ARG A 224 2.06 7.44 19.48
C ARG A 224 1.09 6.94 18.40
N TYR A 225 1.47 7.05 17.12
CA TYR A 225 0.69 6.44 16.03
C TYR A 225 0.52 4.92 16.17
N GLY A 226 1.39 4.24 16.94
CA GLY A 226 1.22 2.82 17.30
C GLY A 226 0.03 2.56 18.22
N ARG A 227 -0.27 3.50 19.13
CA ARG A 227 -1.43 3.50 20.03
C ARG A 227 -1.76 4.95 20.40
N LEU A 228 -2.87 5.48 19.86
CA LEU A 228 -3.19 6.90 19.89
C LEU A 228 -3.50 7.45 21.30
N ASP A 229 -3.96 6.61 22.19
CA ASP A 229 -4.29 6.91 23.59
C ASP A 229 -3.12 6.70 24.57
N ALA A 230 -1.92 6.34 24.06
CA ALA A 230 -0.75 6.15 24.89
C ALA A 230 -0.27 7.43 25.57
N THR A 231 0.13 7.29 26.85
CA THR A 231 0.72 8.39 27.62
C THR A 231 2.13 8.73 27.15
N ASP A 232 2.64 9.89 27.56
CA ASP A 232 4.01 10.29 27.22
C ASP A 232 5.05 9.33 27.81
N GLU A 233 4.80 8.81 29.02
CA GLU A 233 5.66 7.82 29.68
C GLU A 233 5.73 6.52 28.87
N GLU A 234 4.61 6.03 28.35
CA GLU A 234 4.55 4.84 27.50
C GLU A 234 5.28 5.05 26.16
N VAL A 235 5.15 6.24 25.56
CA VAL A 235 5.89 6.63 24.35
C VAL A 235 7.40 6.63 24.62
N ILE A 236 7.84 7.19 25.74
CA ILE A 236 9.26 7.23 26.15
C ILE A 236 9.77 5.80 26.39
N GLU A 237 9.00 4.96 27.07
CA GLU A 237 9.39 3.57 27.33
C GLU A 237 9.48 2.75 26.05
N ALA A 238 8.53 2.89 25.14
CA ALA A 238 8.59 2.26 23.82
C ALA A 238 9.85 2.69 23.04
N ALA A 239 10.21 3.97 23.11
CA ALA A 239 11.42 4.48 22.49
C ALA A 239 12.70 3.90 23.14
N ARG A 240 12.72 3.68 24.47
CA ARG A 240 13.84 3.02 25.17
C ARG A 240 13.99 1.57 24.75
N VAL A 241 12.89 0.83 24.71
CA VAL A 241 12.89 -0.57 24.26
C VAL A 241 13.41 -0.68 22.83
N ALA A 242 12.97 0.21 21.94
CA ALA A 242 13.40 0.25 20.55
C ALA A 242 14.83 0.76 20.34
N GLY A 243 15.49 1.30 21.38
CA GLY A 243 16.81 1.93 21.27
C GLY A 243 16.83 3.31 20.61
N ALA A 244 15.67 3.96 20.53
CA ALA A 244 15.51 5.29 19.91
C ALA A 244 15.69 6.45 20.90
N HIS A 245 15.57 6.20 22.23
CA HIS A 245 15.50 7.24 23.26
C HIS A 245 16.70 8.19 23.23
N ASP A 246 17.92 7.66 23.28
CA ASP A 246 19.13 8.48 23.37
C ASP A 246 19.27 9.38 22.14
N LEU A 247 19.01 8.82 20.97
CA LEU A 247 19.03 9.52 19.70
C LEU A 247 17.98 10.64 19.63
N ILE A 248 16.80 10.42 20.22
CA ILE A 248 15.74 11.43 20.31
C ILE A 248 16.19 12.55 21.25
N MET A 249 16.84 12.22 22.38
CA MET A 249 17.34 13.20 23.35
C MET A 249 18.53 14.01 22.85
N GLU A 250 19.25 13.57 21.83
CA GLU A 250 20.29 14.34 21.13
C GLU A 250 19.71 15.48 20.27
N LYS A 251 18.38 15.49 19.99
CA LYS A 251 17.73 16.58 19.26
C LYS A 251 17.41 17.74 20.21
N ASP A 252 17.51 18.97 19.73
CA ASP A 252 17.32 20.20 20.52
C ASP A 252 15.98 20.22 21.27
N ALA A 253 14.89 19.70 20.67
CA ALA A 253 13.55 19.65 21.25
C ALA A 253 13.16 18.22 21.72
N GLY A 254 14.09 17.24 21.70
CA GLY A 254 13.81 15.88 22.12
C GLY A 254 12.58 15.29 21.39
N TYR A 255 11.63 14.76 22.16
CA TYR A 255 10.39 14.18 21.65
C TYR A 255 9.47 15.19 20.93
N GLU A 256 9.58 16.48 21.27
CA GLU A 256 8.83 17.58 20.64
C GLU A 256 9.46 18.07 19.32
N THR A 257 10.52 17.43 18.88
CA THR A 257 11.15 17.76 17.58
C THR A 257 10.14 17.59 16.46
N LYS A 258 9.83 18.69 15.77
CA LYS A 258 8.88 18.72 14.66
C LYS A 258 9.49 18.13 13.39
N LEU A 259 8.80 17.16 12.83
CA LEU A 259 9.15 16.50 11.58
C LEU A 259 8.26 17.02 10.46
N GLY A 260 8.87 17.41 9.35
CA GLY A 260 8.14 17.73 8.12
C GLY A 260 7.72 16.46 7.36
N GLU A 261 7.06 16.64 6.24
CA GLU A 261 6.60 15.55 5.38
C GLU A 261 7.76 14.59 5.01
N GLY A 262 7.55 13.30 5.30
CA GLY A 262 8.55 12.26 5.07
C GLY A 262 9.77 12.30 6.00
N GLY A 263 9.78 13.15 7.04
CA GLY A 263 10.86 13.21 8.03
C GLY A 263 12.25 13.44 7.42
N ARG A 264 12.38 14.41 6.51
CA ARG A 264 13.65 14.69 5.77
C ARG A 264 14.84 15.04 6.67
N GLN A 265 14.57 15.43 7.90
CA GLN A 265 15.58 15.80 8.91
C GLN A 265 16.18 14.56 9.60
N LEU A 266 15.59 13.38 9.39
CA LEU A 266 16.03 12.12 10.00
C LEU A 266 16.79 11.27 8.98
N SER A 267 17.83 10.61 9.43
CA SER A 267 18.51 9.56 8.68
C SER A 267 17.61 8.32 8.50
N ALA A 268 17.96 7.43 7.60
CA ALA A 268 17.22 6.19 7.40
C ALA A 268 17.17 5.32 8.67
N GLY A 269 18.28 5.24 9.42
CA GLY A 269 18.34 4.50 10.68
C GLY A 269 17.48 5.12 11.77
N GLU A 270 17.48 6.46 11.90
CA GLU A 270 16.60 7.16 12.85
C GLU A 270 15.11 6.90 12.56
N LYS A 271 14.70 6.95 11.30
CA LYS A 271 13.33 6.61 10.89
C LYS A 271 12.97 5.17 11.23
N GLN A 272 13.92 4.26 11.06
CA GLN A 272 13.73 2.85 11.38
C GLN A 272 13.55 2.64 12.89
N LEU A 273 14.36 3.28 13.73
CA LEU A 273 14.22 3.22 15.19
C LEU A 273 12.89 3.82 15.68
N ILE A 274 12.41 4.92 15.07
CA ILE A 274 11.08 5.47 15.36
C ILE A 274 9.97 4.48 14.94
N SER A 275 10.12 3.80 13.80
CA SER A 275 9.18 2.77 13.38
C SER A 275 9.18 1.56 14.32
N PHE A 276 10.34 1.19 14.87
CA PHE A 276 10.41 0.16 15.91
C PHE A 276 9.72 0.61 17.19
N ALA A 277 9.94 1.85 17.66
CA ALA A 277 9.24 2.39 18.82
C ALA A 277 7.71 2.40 18.63
N ARG A 278 7.24 2.73 17.42
CA ARG A 278 5.82 2.62 17.04
C ARG A 278 5.31 1.17 17.17
N ALA A 279 6.07 0.21 16.65
CA ALA A 279 5.71 -1.20 16.72
C ALA A 279 5.77 -1.75 18.16
N VAL A 280 6.73 -1.32 18.97
CA VAL A 280 6.79 -1.66 20.41
C VAL A 280 5.56 -1.15 21.14
N LEU A 281 5.18 0.12 20.90
CA LEU A 281 4.03 0.77 21.54
C LEU A 281 2.70 0.12 21.18
N ALA A 282 2.58 -0.37 19.95
CA ALA A 282 1.39 -1.09 19.47
C ALA A 282 1.25 -2.47 20.13
N ASP A 283 2.31 -3.04 20.67
CA ASP A 283 2.39 -4.37 21.31
C ASP A 283 1.70 -5.48 20.51
N PRO A 284 2.06 -5.71 19.24
CA PRO A 284 1.39 -6.67 18.38
C PRO A 284 1.70 -8.12 18.78
N GLN A 285 0.80 -9.04 18.50
CA GLN A 285 1.00 -10.47 18.70
C GLN A 285 1.74 -11.13 17.52
N ILE A 286 1.55 -10.60 16.32
CA ILE A 286 2.27 -10.99 15.11
C ILE A 286 3.07 -9.80 14.62
N LEU A 287 4.37 -9.98 14.42
CA LEU A 287 5.24 -8.96 13.86
C LEU A 287 5.68 -9.34 12.45
N VAL A 288 5.50 -8.41 11.54
CA VAL A 288 5.98 -8.54 10.16
C VAL A 288 7.02 -7.47 9.90
N MET A 289 8.15 -7.88 9.35
CA MET A 289 9.24 -6.98 8.99
C MET A 289 9.69 -7.22 7.57
N ASP A 290 9.82 -6.15 6.81
CA ASP A 290 10.47 -6.17 5.50
C ASP A 290 11.80 -5.40 5.62
N GLU A 291 12.91 -6.16 5.68
CA GLU A 291 14.23 -5.65 5.99
C GLU A 291 15.05 -5.39 4.71
N ALA A 292 14.74 -4.34 3.99
CA ALA A 292 15.67 -3.84 2.97
C ALA A 292 16.32 -2.54 3.48
N THR A 293 17.52 -2.63 3.97
CA THR A 293 18.22 -1.48 4.54
C THR A 293 19.23 -0.92 3.56
N SER A 294 19.06 0.37 3.25
CA SER A 294 20.11 1.26 2.80
C SER A 294 21.25 1.31 3.82
N SER A 295 22.47 1.61 3.37
CA SER A 295 23.68 1.78 4.19
C SER A 295 23.43 2.66 5.41
N VAL A 296 23.44 2.03 6.57
CA VAL A 296 23.40 2.65 7.89
C VAL A 296 24.80 2.50 8.50
N ASP A 297 25.26 3.49 9.26
CA ASP A 297 26.54 3.40 9.95
C ASP A 297 26.55 2.26 10.99
N THR A 298 27.72 1.74 11.32
CA THR A 298 27.87 0.55 12.18
C THR A 298 27.31 0.74 13.59
N GLU A 299 27.36 1.96 14.15
CA GLU A 299 26.84 2.22 15.49
C GLU A 299 25.32 2.19 15.51
N THR A 300 24.70 2.86 14.55
CA THR A 300 23.23 2.83 14.36
C THR A 300 22.76 1.42 14.02
N GLU A 301 23.53 0.64 13.27
CA GLU A 301 23.22 -0.76 12.97
C GLU A 301 23.16 -1.62 14.22
N ALA A 302 24.12 -1.46 15.14
CA ALA A 302 24.12 -2.18 16.43
C ALA A 302 22.91 -1.81 17.29
N ARG A 303 22.50 -0.52 17.32
CA ARG A 303 21.30 -0.05 18.03
C ARG A 303 20.03 -0.64 17.43
N ILE A 304 19.93 -0.67 16.08
CA ILE A 304 18.82 -1.28 15.33
C ILE A 304 18.71 -2.78 15.67
N GLN A 305 19.82 -3.52 15.66
CA GLN A 305 19.83 -4.95 15.98
C GLN A 305 19.37 -5.22 17.42
N ALA A 306 19.88 -4.46 18.39
CA ALA A 306 19.47 -4.60 19.78
C ALA A 306 17.99 -4.25 20.02
N GLY A 307 17.45 -3.26 19.30
CA GLY A 307 16.03 -2.93 19.31
C GLY A 307 15.18 -4.03 18.69
N LEU A 308 15.65 -4.61 17.59
CA LEU A 308 15.01 -5.71 16.88
C LEU A 308 14.89 -6.96 17.77
N ASP A 309 15.97 -7.37 18.43
CA ASP A 309 15.97 -8.56 19.29
C ASP A 309 14.92 -8.45 20.42
N ARG A 310 14.76 -7.24 20.99
CA ARG A 310 13.72 -6.97 22.00
C ARG A 310 12.31 -6.97 21.42
N LEU A 311 12.15 -6.45 20.21
CA LEU A 311 10.86 -6.38 19.53
C LEU A 311 10.36 -7.77 19.11
N LEU A 312 11.26 -8.70 18.77
CA LEU A 312 10.94 -10.06 18.34
C LEU A 312 10.53 -10.98 19.50
N ALA A 313 11.02 -10.74 20.72
CA ALA A 313 10.80 -11.61 21.86
C ALA A 313 9.32 -11.71 22.25
N GLY A 314 8.83 -12.93 22.54
CA GLY A 314 7.47 -13.17 23.03
C GLY A 314 6.36 -13.14 21.97
N ARG A 315 6.70 -13.19 20.68
CA ARG A 315 5.77 -12.99 19.56
C ARG A 315 5.98 -14.01 18.46
N ILE A 316 5.01 -14.10 17.55
CA ILE A 316 5.21 -14.73 16.25
C ILE A 316 5.77 -13.67 15.31
N ALA A 317 6.93 -13.92 14.71
CA ALA A 317 7.55 -12.92 13.83
C ALA A 317 7.88 -13.50 12.44
N PHE A 318 7.54 -12.76 11.41
CA PHE A 318 7.91 -13.03 10.02
C PHE A 318 8.82 -11.92 9.52
N VAL A 319 10.03 -12.25 9.13
CA VAL A 319 11.03 -11.29 8.65
C VAL A 319 11.42 -11.64 7.22
N ILE A 320 11.09 -10.77 6.26
CA ILE A 320 11.65 -10.86 4.91
C ILE A 320 13.08 -10.33 5.03
N ALA A 321 14.02 -11.28 5.19
CA ALA A 321 15.36 -10.95 5.62
C ALA A 321 16.30 -10.74 4.43
N HIS A 322 16.99 -9.60 4.45
CA HIS A 322 18.04 -9.23 3.51
C HIS A 322 19.43 -9.15 4.20
N ARG A 323 19.46 -9.13 5.53
CA ARG A 323 20.70 -9.10 6.32
C ARG A 323 21.03 -10.48 6.88
N LEU A 324 22.30 -10.82 6.78
CA LEU A 324 22.80 -12.11 7.28
C LEU A 324 22.67 -12.22 8.80
N SER A 325 22.82 -11.11 9.55
CA SER A 325 22.63 -11.06 11.00
C SER A 325 21.22 -11.50 11.41
N THR A 326 20.20 -10.98 10.77
CA THR A 326 18.80 -11.30 11.02
C THR A 326 18.47 -12.74 10.65
N ILE A 327 18.96 -13.22 9.48
CA ILE A 327 18.78 -14.60 9.05
C ILE A 327 19.38 -15.59 10.08
N ARG A 328 20.57 -15.28 10.63
CA ARG A 328 21.23 -16.14 11.61
C ARG A 328 20.55 -16.14 12.98
N ALA A 329 19.92 -15.05 13.36
CA ALA A 329 19.21 -14.91 14.64
C ALA A 329 17.80 -15.55 14.60
N ALA A 330 17.25 -15.83 13.43
CA ALA A 330 15.94 -16.45 13.29
C ALA A 330 15.91 -17.88 13.85
N THR A 331 14.79 -18.25 14.48
CA THR A 331 14.54 -19.61 14.97
C THR A 331 14.43 -20.60 13.83
N ARG A 332 13.88 -20.16 12.71
CA ARG A 332 13.71 -20.98 11.49
C ARG A 332 13.79 -20.11 10.25
N ILE A 333 14.40 -20.63 9.22
CA ILE A 333 14.53 -20.01 7.91
C ILE A 333 13.67 -20.77 6.92
N LEU A 334 12.92 -20.03 6.10
CA LEU A 334 12.17 -20.57 4.96
C LEU A 334 12.77 -20.01 3.68
N VAL A 335 13.16 -20.91 2.79
CA VAL A 335 13.56 -20.57 1.42
C VAL A 335 12.31 -20.63 0.55
N VAL A 336 11.89 -19.49 0.03
CA VAL A 336 10.72 -19.38 -0.86
C VAL A 336 11.19 -19.08 -2.26
N ASP A 337 10.90 -20.00 -3.15
CA ASP A 337 11.27 -19.90 -4.56
C ASP A 337 10.13 -20.43 -5.44
N GLU A 338 9.85 -19.75 -6.55
CA GLU A 338 8.75 -20.06 -7.47
C GLU A 338 7.40 -20.33 -6.76
N GLY A 339 7.11 -19.54 -5.72
CA GLY A 339 5.87 -19.66 -4.95
C GLY A 339 5.77 -20.87 -4.04
N ARG A 340 6.86 -21.55 -3.73
CA ARG A 340 6.91 -22.74 -2.86
C ARG A 340 7.95 -22.59 -1.76
N ILE A 341 7.72 -23.25 -0.64
CA ILE A 341 8.76 -23.43 0.38
C ILE A 341 9.65 -24.61 -0.08
N THR A 342 10.86 -24.30 -0.55
CA THR A 342 11.81 -25.30 -1.05
C THR A 342 12.67 -25.87 0.07
N GLU A 343 13.02 -25.06 1.08
CA GLU A 343 13.82 -25.49 2.22
C GLU A 343 13.30 -24.82 3.49
N SER A 344 13.37 -25.55 4.61
CA SER A 344 12.98 -25.06 5.93
C SER A 344 13.89 -25.68 6.99
N GLY A 345 14.46 -24.85 7.85
CA GLY A 345 15.33 -25.31 8.94
C GLY A 345 16.07 -24.17 9.62
N THR A 346 16.94 -24.50 10.56
CA THR A 346 17.88 -23.57 11.19
C THR A 346 19.03 -23.19 10.25
N HIS A 347 19.72 -22.12 10.52
CA HIS A 347 20.92 -21.71 9.78
C HIS A 347 21.94 -22.84 9.63
N ALA A 348 22.22 -23.58 10.71
CA ALA A 348 23.19 -24.66 10.70
C ALA A 348 22.74 -25.86 9.84
N GLU A 349 21.46 -26.24 9.94
CA GLU A 349 20.88 -27.33 9.16
C GLU A 349 20.90 -27.03 7.66
N LEU A 350 20.47 -25.84 7.26
CA LEU A 350 20.41 -25.43 5.87
C LEU A 350 21.81 -25.27 5.25
N LEU A 351 22.79 -24.80 6.01
CA LEU A 351 24.18 -24.80 5.53
C LEU A 351 24.72 -26.23 5.30
N ALA A 352 24.36 -27.16 6.19
CA ALA A 352 24.79 -28.56 6.05
C ALA A 352 24.16 -29.26 4.85
N LEU A 353 22.92 -28.91 4.49
CA LEU A 353 22.19 -29.41 3.31
C LEU A 353 22.86 -29.01 1.99
N ARG A 354 23.59 -27.88 1.96
CA ARG A 354 24.23 -27.32 0.75
C ARG A 354 23.26 -27.12 -0.42
N GLY A 355 22.01 -26.77 -0.11
CA GLY A 355 20.97 -26.49 -1.08
C GLY A 355 20.91 -25.01 -1.51
N HIS A 356 19.74 -24.53 -1.88
CA HIS A 356 19.49 -23.15 -2.32
C HIS A 356 19.91 -22.13 -1.27
N TYR A 357 19.63 -22.40 0.00
CA TYR A 357 20.07 -21.53 1.10
C TYR A 357 21.59 -21.36 1.14
N TYR A 358 22.33 -22.44 0.96
CA TYR A 358 23.80 -22.40 0.97
C TYR A 358 24.34 -21.54 -0.19
N GLU A 359 23.75 -21.63 -1.35
CA GLU A 359 24.14 -20.81 -2.51
C GLU A 359 23.87 -19.35 -2.27
N LEU A 360 22.69 -19.00 -1.73
CA LEU A 360 22.31 -17.66 -1.33
C LEU A 360 23.27 -17.08 -0.29
N TYR A 361 23.60 -17.87 0.73
CA TYR A 361 24.56 -17.50 1.77
C TYR A 361 25.96 -17.23 1.20
N ARG A 362 26.43 -18.07 0.30
CA ARG A 362 27.73 -17.88 -0.37
C ARG A 362 27.79 -16.58 -1.16
N MET A 363 26.75 -16.27 -1.94
CA MET A 363 26.69 -15.05 -2.74
C MET A 363 26.78 -13.81 -1.84
N GLN A 364 26.08 -13.79 -0.71
CA GLN A 364 26.12 -12.69 0.23
C GLN A 364 27.45 -12.59 1.00
N SER A 365 28.05 -13.71 1.37
CA SER A 365 29.29 -13.72 2.14
C SER A 365 30.54 -13.41 1.29
N THR A 366 30.53 -13.72 -0.02
CA THR A 366 31.61 -13.41 -0.95
C THR A 366 31.49 -12.04 -1.60
N GLY A 367 30.30 -11.42 -1.62
CA GLY A 367 30.03 -10.08 -2.15
C GLY A 367 30.47 -8.91 -1.27
N GLY A 368 31.14 -9.15 -0.15
CA GLY A 368 31.66 -8.10 0.77
C GLY A 368 32.79 -7.22 0.25
N THR A 369 33.20 -7.38 -1.03
CA THR A 369 34.18 -6.50 -1.70
C THR A 369 33.70 -6.13 -3.11
N GLY A 370 32.65 -5.33 -3.19
CA GLY A 370 32.27 -4.69 -4.46
C GLY A 370 30.78 -4.79 -4.79
N GLN A 371 30.10 -3.66 -4.62
CA GLN A 371 28.79 -3.32 -5.14
C GLN A 371 27.61 -4.24 -4.76
N ALA A 372 26.79 -3.70 -3.87
CA ALA A 372 25.39 -4.12 -3.71
C ALA A 372 24.64 -3.92 -5.04
N SER A 373 24.52 -4.98 -5.82
CA SER A 373 23.57 -5.07 -6.91
C SER A 373 22.91 -6.44 -6.86
N GLY A 374 21.70 -6.41 -6.28
CA GLY A 374 20.54 -7.07 -6.85
C GLY A 374 20.59 -8.55 -7.10
N TRP A 375 19.70 -9.15 -6.44
CA TRP A 375 18.92 -10.30 -6.87
C TRP A 375 18.17 -10.00 -8.20
N ALA A 376 18.83 -9.35 -9.18
CA ALA A 376 18.26 -9.06 -10.46
C ALA A 376 19.28 -9.44 -11.53
N ALA A 377 19.06 -10.58 -12.15
CA ALA A 377 19.31 -10.85 -13.57
C ALA A 377 19.25 -12.36 -13.82
N ASP A 378 18.34 -12.79 -14.49
CA ASP A 378 18.00 -13.33 -15.80
C ASP A 378 16.62 -13.99 -15.75
#